data_054ef2d0251a5ed2e26db01cde8455ec
#
_entry.id   054ef2d0251a5ed2e26db01cde8455ec
#
_cell.length_a   1.000
_cell.length_b   1.000
_cell.length_c   1.000
_cell.angle_alpha   90.00
_cell.angle_beta   90.00
_cell.angle_gamma   90.00
#
_symmetry.space_group_name_H-M   'P 1'
#
loop_
_entity.id
_entity.type
_entity.pdbx_description
1 polymer ?
#
loop_
_entity_poly.entity_id
_entity_poly.type
_entity_poly.pdbx_seq_one_letter_code
_entity_poly.pdbx_strand_id
1 'polypeptide(L)'
;RAAPPHRPRGNRAGGDRALVSWPARAADLRANLDVVTAIGERTGCRAFNALYGNRQEGETPEAQDELGAENLALAARAVGRIGGTVLVEPVSGAPAYPLKTAADAVRVIDRVAADHGETNLGLLFDVYHLAVNGDDVDAALSTYRGRIAHVQVADAPGRGEPGTGDLPIERWTKDLRAGGYDGWLGLESKTAAAARGAWR
;
A
#
# COMPACT_ATOMS: atom_id res chain seq x y z
N ARG A 1 23.78 0.36 33.29
CA ARG A 1 23.37 0.17 31.86
C ARG A 1 21.86 0.06 31.85
N ALA A 2 21.17 1.13 31.45
CA ALA A 2 19.72 1.14 31.27
C ALA A 2 19.36 0.26 30.06
N ALA A 3 18.33 -0.60 30.20
CA ALA A 3 17.79 -1.40 29.13
C ALA A 3 17.16 -0.46 28.07
N PRO A 4 17.27 -0.78 26.76
CA PRO A 4 16.64 0.02 25.73
C PRO A 4 15.11 -0.04 25.90
N PRO A 5 14.37 1.05 25.56
CA PRO A 5 12.92 1.05 25.67
C PRO A 5 12.32 -0.02 24.77
N HIS A 6 11.45 -0.85 25.34
CA HIS A 6 10.66 -1.82 24.62
C HIS A 6 9.84 -1.09 23.55
N ARG A 7 10.13 -1.37 22.27
CA ARG A 7 9.21 -1.04 21.18
C ARG A 7 7.92 -1.85 21.42
N PRO A 8 6.74 -1.23 21.44
CA PRO A 8 5.50 -1.99 21.42
C PRO A 8 5.52 -2.83 20.13
N ARG A 9 5.53 -4.15 20.29
CA ARG A 9 5.29 -5.06 19.17
C ARG A 9 3.85 -4.83 18.74
N GLY A 10 3.64 -4.12 17.63
CA GLY A 10 2.34 -4.02 17.01
C GLY A 10 1.78 -5.43 16.85
N ASN A 11 0.60 -5.66 17.38
CA ASN A 11 -0.04 -6.97 17.35
C ASN A 11 -0.52 -7.24 15.92
N ARG A 12 0.35 -7.82 15.07
CA ARG A 12 0.03 -8.19 13.68
C ARG A 12 -1.14 -9.18 13.57
N ALA A 13 -1.53 -9.82 14.67
CA ALA A 13 -2.66 -10.74 14.73
C ALA A 13 -4.01 -10.05 15.01
N GLY A 14 -4.02 -8.77 15.41
CA GLY A 14 -5.20 -8.04 15.89
C GLY A 14 -5.66 -6.86 15.04
N GLY A 15 -5.17 -6.69 13.80
CA GLY A 15 -5.76 -5.69 12.90
C GLY A 15 -5.14 -4.30 12.88
N ASP A 16 -3.96 -4.07 13.45
CA ASP A 16 -3.18 -2.83 13.28
C ASP A 16 -2.63 -2.73 11.83
N ARG A 17 -3.54 -2.48 10.90
CA ARG A 17 -3.14 -2.24 9.50
C ARG A 17 -3.15 -0.75 9.25
N ALA A 18 -2.29 0.01 9.93
CA ALA A 18 -1.86 1.29 9.47
C ALA A 18 -1.78 2.43 10.49
N LEU A 19 -1.13 3.48 10.03
CA LEU A 19 -0.86 4.69 10.83
C LEU A 19 -1.59 5.91 10.24
N VAL A 20 -2.00 5.84 8.97
CA VAL A 20 -2.31 7.03 8.18
C VAL A 20 -3.58 7.73 8.67
N SER A 21 -4.68 7.01 8.87
CA SER A 21 -5.97 7.59 9.27
C SER A 21 -6.31 7.43 10.76
N TRP A 22 -5.31 7.11 11.60
CA TRP A 22 -5.53 6.88 13.03
C TRP A 22 -5.04 8.03 13.90
N PRO A 23 -5.93 8.80 14.57
CA PRO A 23 -5.54 9.95 15.41
C PRO A 23 -4.52 9.58 16.48
N ALA A 24 -4.72 8.45 17.16
CA ALA A 24 -3.83 7.96 18.22
C ALA A 24 -2.40 7.60 17.73
N ARG A 25 -2.19 7.47 16.42
CA ARG A 25 -0.92 7.05 15.82
C ARG A 25 -0.24 8.16 15.00
N ALA A 26 -0.75 9.39 15.03
CA ALA A 26 -0.18 10.51 14.27
C ALA A 26 1.29 10.83 14.66
N ALA A 27 1.64 10.68 15.94
CA ALA A 27 3.02 10.87 16.39
C ALA A 27 3.95 9.75 15.88
N ASP A 28 3.46 8.51 15.85
CA ASP A 28 4.22 7.36 15.32
C ASP A 28 4.46 7.50 13.82
N LEU A 29 3.47 7.99 13.08
CA LEU A 29 3.62 8.28 11.66
C LEU A 29 4.76 9.27 11.44
N ARG A 30 4.75 10.42 12.14
CA ARG A 30 5.76 11.46 11.99
C ARG A 30 7.16 10.92 12.30
N ALA A 31 7.32 10.19 13.41
CA ALA A 31 8.59 9.57 13.75
C ALA A 31 9.06 8.55 12.71
N ASN A 32 8.11 7.84 12.08
CA ASN A 32 8.43 6.88 11.04
C ASN A 32 8.88 7.53 9.73
N LEU A 33 8.40 8.74 9.40
CA LEU A 33 8.78 9.45 8.18
C LEU A 33 10.28 9.74 8.11
N ASP A 34 10.89 10.12 9.22
CA ASP A 34 12.34 10.35 9.29
C ASP A 34 13.11 9.03 9.04
N VAL A 35 12.62 7.93 9.61
CA VAL A 35 13.24 6.61 9.46
C VAL A 35 13.15 6.13 8.01
N VAL A 36 11.97 6.20 7.39
CA VAL A 36 11.79 5.70 5.99
C VAL A 36 12.53 6.58 4.99
N THR A 37 12.61 7.90 5.24
CA THR A 37 13.38 8.81 4.39
C THR A 37 14.87 8.48 4.47
N ALA A 38 15.43 8.28 5.69
CA ALA A 38 16.82 7.88 5.85
C ALA A 38 17.13 6.51 5.22
N ILE A 39 16.19 5.54 5.29
CA ILE A 39 16.32 4.26 4.58
C ILE A 39 16.35 4.50 3.08
N GLY A 40 15.43 5.32 2.55
CA GLY A 40 15.36 5.65 1.13
C GLY A 40 16.64 6.30 0.60
N GLU A 41 17.23 7.21 1.37
CA GLU A 41 18.51 7.84 1.03
C GLU A 41 19.65 6.80 0.93
N ARG A 42 19.72 5.90 1.90
CA ARG A 42 20.80 4.90 1.99
C ARG A 42 20.67 3.75 1.00
N THR A 43 19.44 3.36 0.65
CA THR A 43 19.16 2.18 -0.19
C THR A 43 18.82 2.51 -1.63
N GLY A 44 18.52 3.77 -1.93
CA GLY A 44 17.98 4.17 -3.23
C GLY A 44 16.48 3.87 -3.40
N CYS A 45 15.80 3.37 -2.37
CA CYS A 45 14.34 3.15 -2.42
C CYS A 45 13.61 4.48 -2.61
N ARG A 46 12.62 4.49 -3.54
CA ARG A 46 11.85 5.69 -3.89
C ARG A 46 10.34 5.46 -3.88
N ALA A 47 9.88 4.28 -3.49
CA ALA A 47 8.46 3.95 -3.39
C ALA A 47 8.15 3.44 -1.98
N PHE A 48 7.19 4.07 -1.31
CA PHE A 48 6.89 3.84 0.11
C PHE A 48 5.41 3.59 0.31
N ASN A 49 5.05 2.37 0.66
CA ASN A 49 3.66 2.02 0.92
C ASN A 49 3.17 2.63 2.24
N ALA A 50 2.09 3.40 2.17
CA ALA A 50 1.42 4.02 3.30
C ALA A 50 0.04 3.38 3.50
N LEU A 51 -0.03 2.34 4.34
CA LEU A 51 -1.29 1.68 4.65
C LEU A 51 -2.27 2.65 5.34
N TYR A 52 -3.46 2.79 4.75
CA TYR A 52 -4.44 3.80 5.13
C TYR A 52 -4.96 3.64 6.56
N GLY A 53 -5.34 2.42 6.93
CA GLY A 53 -5.87 2.09 8.23
C GLY A 53 -7.30 1.63 8.22
N ASN A 54 -7.63 0.75 9.18
CA ASN A 54 -8.99 0.32 9.41
C ASN A 54 -9.84 1.46 9.98
N ARG A 55 -11.13 1.46 9.69
CA ARG A 55 -12.09 2.31 10.40
C ARG A 55 -12.05 2.01 11.90
N GLN A 56 -12.09 3.06 12.70
CA GLN A 56 -12.00 2.98 14.16
C GLN A 56 -13.36 3.21 14.79
N GLU A 57 -13.69 2.43 15.81
CA GLU A 57 -14.87 2.66 16.63
C GLU A 57 -14.74 4.03 17.34
N GLY A 58 -15.82 4.81 17.32
CA GLY A 58 -15.85 6.14 17.91
C GLY A 58 -15.37 7.28 17.01
N GLU A 59 -14.77 6.98 15.86
CA GLU A 59 -14.38 7.96 14.84
C GLU A 59 -15.38 7.97 13.68
N THR A 60 -15.64 9.15 13.12
CA THR A 60 -16.44 9.22 11.88
C THR A 60 -15.55 8.92 10.66
N PRO A 61 -16.11 8.30 9.60
CA PRO A 61 -15.36 8.09 8.36
C PRO A 61 -14.77 9.38 7.79
N GLU A 62 -15.51 10.48 7.86
CA GLU A 62 -15.10 11.79 7.35
C GLU A 62 -13.89 12.34 8.11
N ALA A 63 -13.90 12.25 9.44
CA ALA A 63 -12.77 12.70 10.28
C ALA A 63 -11.51 11.85 10.03
N GLN A 64 -11.68 10.52 9.87
CA GLN A 64 -10.57 9.65 9.52
C GLN A 64 -10.03 9.93 8.11
N ASP A 65 -10.90 10.24 7.16
CA ASP A 65 -10.50 10.54 5.78
C ASP A 65 -9.81 11.92 5.68
N GLU A 66 -10.21 12.88 6.49
CA GLU A 66 -9.51 14.17 6.62
C GLU A 66 -8.09 13.98 7.14
N LEU A 67 -7.96 13.33 8.30
CA LEU A 67 -6.66 13.00 8.87
C LEU A 67 -5.80 12.16 7.93
N GLY A 68 -6.44 11.22 7.21
CA GLY A 68 -5.78 10.39 6.20
C GLY A 68 -5.14 11.22 5.10
N ALA A 69 -5.88 12.21 4.56
CA ALA A 69 -5.37 13.10 3.53
C ALA A 69 -4.23 13.99 4.03
N GLU A 70 -4.37 14.58 5.24
CA GLU A 70 -3.31 15.38 5.88
C GLU A 70 -2.02 14.59 6.08
N ASN A 71 -2.13 13.37 6.60
CA ASN A 71 -1.00 12.51 6.90
C ASN A 71 -0.33 11.95 5.63
N LEU A 72 -1.09 11.64 4.58
CA LEU A 72 -0.54 11.29 3.27
C LEU A 72 0.20 12.46 2.63
N ALA A 73 -0.33 13.67 2.73
CA ALA A 73 0.36 14.87 2.27
C ALA A 73 1.67 15.11 3.04
N LEU A 74 1.66 14.91 4.36
CA LEU A 74 2.89 14.98 5.17
C LEU A 74 3.93 13.94 4.72
N ALA A 75 3.49 12.71 4.47
CA ALA A 75 4.35 11.64 3.96
C ALA A 75 4.91 11.99 2.58
N ALA A 76 4.06 12.49 1.67
CA ALA A 76 4.46 12.89 0.33
C ALA A 76 5.53 13.97 0.34
N ARG A 77 5.36 15.01 1.18
CA ARG A 77 6.38 16.04 1.39
C ARG A 77 7.70 15.47 1.93
N ALA A 78 7.61 14.54 2.90
CA ALA A 78 8.80 13.96 3.49
C ALA A 78 9.61 13.16 2.46
N VAL A 79 8.98 12.20 1.76
CA VAL A 79 9.68 11.38 0.77
C VAL A 79 9.98 12.14 -0.52
N GLY A 80 9.23 13.20 -0.83
CA GLY A 80 9.47 14.07 -1.98
C GLY A 80 10.84 14.72 -1.96
N ARG A 81 11.38 15.02 -0.76
CA ARG A 81 12.74 15.57 -0.60
C ARG A 81 13.84 14.66 -1.16
N ILE A 82 13.57 13.37 -1.25
CA ILE A 82 14.50 12.37 -1.81
C ILE A 82 14.04 11.84 -3.17
N GLY A 83 13.06 12.51 -3.82
CA GLY A 83 12.48 12.05 -5.09
C GLY A 83 11.61 10.79 -4.94
N GLY A 84 11.04 10.57 -3.77
CA GLY A 84 10.20 9.42 -3.47
C GLY A 84 8.72 9.65 -3.78
N THR A 85 7.99 8.54 -3.91
CA THR A 85 6.54 8.47 -4.12
C THR A 85 5.88 7.70 -2.99
N VAL A 86 4.76 8.23 -2.48
CA VAL A 86 3.89 7.51 -1.54
C VAL A 86 2.94 6.62 -2.33
N LEU A 87 2.86 5.36 -1.94
CA LEU A 87 1.96 4.39 -2.53
C LEU A 87 0.70 4.24 -1.67
N VAL A 88 -0.46 4.24 -2.30
CA VAL A 88 -1.76 4.00 -1.66
C VAL A 88 -2.32 2.68 -2.18
N GLU A 89 -2.63 1.77 -1.26
CA GLU A 89 -2.95 0.38 -1.56
C GLU A 89 -4.38 0.01 -1.13
N PRO A 90 -5.22 -0.56 -2.03
CA PRO A 90 -6.40 -1.32 -1.65
C PRO A 90 -6.00 -2.65 -1.00
N VAL A 91 -6.62 -3.01 0.14
CA VAL A 91 -6.24 -4.22 0.89
C VAL A 91 -7.43 -5.13 1.15
N SER A 92 -7.26 -6.43 0.88
CA SER A 92 -8.24 -7.48 1.20
C SER A 92 -8.02 -8.12 2.57
N GLY A 93 -9.02 -8.89 3.02
CA GLY A 93 -8.94 -9.66 4.27
C GLY A 93 -9.00 -8.81 5.55
N ALA A 94 -9.42 -7.55 5.45
CA ALA A 94 -9.68 -6.65 6.57
C ALA A 94 -11.02 -5.93 6.33
N PRO A 95 -12.14 -6.39 6.90
CA PRO A 95 -13.47 -5.81 6.63
C PRO A 95 -13.55 -4.31 6.90
N ALA A 96 -12.89 -3.84 7.95
CA ALA A 96 -12.88 -2.44 8.35
C ALA A 96 -11.92 -1.54 7.54
N TYR A 97 -11.09 -2.10 6.65
CA TYR A 97 -10.22 -1.30 5.80
C TYR A 97 -11.03 -0.65 4.67
N PRO A 98 -11.00 0.69 4.52
CA PRO A 98 -11.95 1.38 3.64
C PRO A 98 -11.59 1.32 2.15
N LEU A 99 -10.32 1.15 1.80
CA LEU A 99 -9.90 1.12 0.40
C LEU A 99 -9.94 -0.32 -0.12
N LYS A 100 -10.97 -0.64 -0.92
CA LYS A 100 -11.19 -2.00 -1.45
C LYS A 100 -10.86 -2.11 -2.93
N THR A 101 -11.03 -1.03 -3.66
CA THR A 101 -10.90 -0.96 -5.11
C THR A 101 -9.80 0.00 -5.52
N ALA A 102 -9.33 -0.12 -6.77
CA ALA A 102 -8.43 0.85 -7.37
C ALA A 102 -9.04 2.26 -7.37
N ALA A 103 -10.36 2.36 -7.60
CA ALA A 103 -11.09 3.62 -7.54
C ALA A 103 -11.04 4.28 -6.15
N ASP A 104 -11.11 3.49 -5.07
CA ASP A 104 -11.01 4.03 -3.71
C ASP A 104 -9.64 4.65 -3.46
N ALA A 105 -8.58 3.96 -3.84
CA ALA A 105 -7.21 4.46 -3.67
C ALA A 105 -6.96 5.72 -4.52
N VAL A 106 -7.39 5.72 -5.78
CA VAL A 106 -7.22 6.88 -6.68
C VAL A 106 -8.00 8.08 -6.15
N ARG A 107 -9.21 7.90 -5.61
CA ARG A 107 -9.98 8.99 -4.99
C ARG A 107 -9.23 9.64 -3.83
N VAL A 108 -8.55 8.85 -2.99
CA VAL A 108 -7.70 9.38 -1.91
C VAL A 108 -6.50 10.15 -2.48
N ILE A 109 -5.83 9.61 -3.49
CA ILE A 109 -4.70 10.28 -4.16
C ILE A 109 -5.14 11.62 -4.76
N ASP A 110 -6.29 11.65 -5.45
CA ASP A 110 -6.84 12.87 -6.06
C ASP A 110 -7.22 13.91 -5.01
N ARG A 111 -7.80 13.47 -3.89
CA ARG A 111 -8.09 14.34 -2.76
C ARG A 111 -6.84 15.00 -2.20
N VAL A 112 -5.77 14.22 -1.96
CA VAL A 112 -4.50 14.77 -1.47
C VAL A 112 -3.91 15.80 -2.45
N ALA A 113 -3.98 15.52 -3.74
CA ALA A 113 -3.52 16.47 -4.75
C ALA A 113 -4.35 17.75 -4.76
N ALA A 114 -5.67 17.64 -4.66
CA ALA A 114 -6.59 18.79 -4.67
C ALA A 114 -6.48 19.66 -3.41
N ASP A 115 -6.45 19.02 -2.23
CA ASP A 115 -6.54 19.73 -0.95
C ASP A 115 -5.17 20.21 -0.45
N HIS A 116 -4.08 19.51 -0.81
CA HIS A 116 -2.74 19.75 -0.27
C HIS A 116 -1.66 20.06 -1.32
N GLY A 117 -1.98 19.92 -2.61
CA GLY A 117 -1.06 20.23 -3.71
C GLY A 117 0.04 19.18 -3.93
N GLU A 118 0.01 18.04 -3.21
CA GLU A 118 1.01 16.99 -3.32
C GLU A 118 0.67 16.02 -4.46
N THR A 119 1.59 15.85 -5.41
CA THR A 119 1.35 15.05 -6.62
C THR A 119 2.21 13.80 -6.71
N ASN A 120 3.11 13.58 -5.75
CA ASN A 120 3.97 12.41 -5.69
C ASN A 120 3.35 11.25 -4.89
N LEU A 121 2.06 11.00 -5.13
CA LEU A 121 1.34 9.82 -4.68
C LEU A 121 0.97 8.97 -5.90
N GLY A 122 0.94 7.65 -5.74
CA GLY A 122 0.56 6.72 -6.80
C GLY A 122 -0.16 5.49 -6.28
N LEU A 123 -0.87 4.84 -7.18
CA LEU A 123 -1.58 3.59 -6.88
C LEU A 123 -0.58 2.44 -6.74
N LEU A 124 -0.61 1.75 -5.62
CA LEU A 124 -0.06 0.40 -5.52
C LEU A 124 -1.15 -0.56 -6.00
N PHE A 125 -0.90 -1.16 -7.16
CA PHE A 125 -1.82 -2.07 -7.83
C PHE A 125 -1.47 -3.51 -7.46
N ASP A 126 -2.01 -4.01 -6.33
CA ASP A 126 -1.88 -5.41 -5.95
C ASP A 126 -3.03 -6.21 -6.58
N VAL A 127 -2.72 -7.01 -7.61
CA VAL A 127 -3.74 -7.76 -8.36
C VAL A 127 -4.49 -8.76 -7.47
N TYR A 128 -3.82 -9.34 -6.47
CA TYR A 128 -4.45 -10.26 -5.52
C TYR A 128 -5.49 -9.54 -4.66
N HIS A 129 -5.12 -8.40 -4.07
CA HIS A 129 -6.04 -7.66 -3.21
C HIS A 129 -7.25 -7.14 -3.97
N LEU A 130 -7.06 -6.61 -5.17
CA LEU A 130 -8.15 -6.13 -6.01
C LEU A 130 -9.09 -7.28 -6.38
N ALA A 131 -8.57 -8.38 -6.91
CA ALA A 131 -9.38 -9.54 -7.30
C ALA A 131 -10.15 -10.15 -6.11
N VAL A 132 -9.51 -10.31 -4.95
CA VAL A 132 -10.15 -10.87 -3.74
C VAL A 132 -11.22 -9.95 -3.17
N ASN A 133 -11.07 -8.62 -3.33
CA ASN A 133 -12.10 -7.65 -2.97
C ASN A 133 -13.27 -7.60 -3.97
N GLY A 134 -13.15 -8.29 -5.12
CA GLY A 134 -14.17 -8.29 -6.18
C GLY A 134 -14.12 -7.06 -7.10
N ASP A 135 -12.98 -6.37 -7.16
CA ASP A 135 -12.77 -5.30 -8.14
C ASP A 135 -12.61 -5.89 -9.55
N ASP A 136 -13.06 -5.17 -10.55
CA ASP A 136 -12.80 -5.51 -11.95
C ASP A 136 -11.38 -5.09 -12.32
N VAL A 137 -10.44 -6.04 -12.19
CA VAL A 137 -9.02 -5.81 -12.42
C VAL A 137 -8.74 -5.37 -13.85
N ASP A 138 -9.47 -5.88 -14.84
CA ASP A 138 -9.32 -5.50 -16.25
C ASP A 138 -9.75 -4.05 -16.49
N ALA A 139 -10.91 -3.66 -15.96
CA ALA A 139 -11.38 -2.29 -16.03
C ALA A 139 -10.46 -1.34 -15.25
N ALA A 140 -9.98 -1.75 -14.08
CA ALA A 140 -9.06 -0.97 -13.25
C ALA A 140 -7.71 -0.75 -13.95
N LEU A 141 -7.13 -1.78 -14.58
CA LEU A 141 -5.91 -1.67 -15.40
C LEU A 141 -6.08 -0.69 -16.55
N SER A 142 -7.22 -0.76 -17.25
CA SER A 142 -7.51 0.15 -18.37
C SER A 142 -7.66 1.60 -17.90
N THR A 143 -8.44 1.80 -16.82
CA THR A 143 -8.83 3.14 -16.35
C THR A 143 -7.70 3.87 -15.62
N TYR A 144 -6.95 3.13 -14.77
CA TYR A 144 -5.97 3.75 -13.86
C TYR A 144 -4.52 3.51 -14.23
N ARG A 145 -4.24 3.04 -15.47
CA ARG A 145 -2.89 2.75 -15.96
C ARG A 145 -1.87 3.86 -15.64
N GLY A 146 -2.20 5.10 -15.94
CA GLY A 146 -1.33 6.25 -15.70
C GLY A 146 -1.16 6.65 -14.22
N ARG A 147 -1.86 5.98 -13.31
CA ARG A 147 -1.82 6.23 -11.86
C ARG A 147 -1.03 5.14 -11.12
N ILE A 148 -0.70 4.02 -11.79
CA ILE A 148 0.01 2.88 -11.21
C ILE A 148 1.48 3.25 -11.03
N ALA A 149 1.92 3.32 -9.78
CA ALA A 149 3.31 3.60 -9.42
C ALA A 149 4.08 2.33 -8.98
N HIS A 150 3.36 1.30 -8.53
CA HIS A 150 3.94 0.00 -8.19
C HIS A 150 2.91 -1.11 -8.40
N VAL A 151 3.39 -2.30 -8.74
CA VAL A 151 2.54 -3.49 -8.93
C VAL A 151 3.02 -4.60 -8.02
N GLN A 152 2.06 -5.25 -7.35
CA GLN A 152 2.28 -6.49 -6.61
C GLN A 152 1.41 -7.60 -7.17
N VAL A 153 1.95 -8.84 -7.10
CA VAL A 153 1.28 -10.02 -7.63
C VAL A 153 1.33 -11.18 -6.64
N ALA A 154 0.19 -11.83 -6.48
CA ALA A 154 0.02 -13.15 -5.89
C ALA A 154 -1.22 -13.78 -6.50
N ASP A 155 -1.33 -15.10 -6.43
CA ASP A 155 -2.46 -15.83 -7.01
C ASP A 155 -3.56 -16.13 -5.99
N ALA A 156 -4.79 -16.24 -6.46
CA ALA A 156 -5.94 -16.60 -5.64
C ALA A 156 -6.63 -17.87 -6.21
N PRO A 157 -7.16 -18.73 -5.31
CA PRO A 157 -7.22 -18.59 -3.85
C PRO A 157 -5.87 -18.85 -3.16
N GLY A 158 -5.74 -18.37 -1.90
CA GLY A 158 -4.63 -18.75 -1.01
C GLY A 158 -3.44 -17.79 -0.98
N ARG A 159 -3.36 -16.79 -1.85
CA ARG A 159 -2.23 -15.85 -1.99
C ARG A 159 -0.93 -16.59 -2.33
N GLY A 160 -1.05 -17.58 -3.23
CA GLY A 160 0.08 -18.40 -3.72
C GLY A 160 0.97 -17.68 -4.72
N GLU A 161 1.98 -18.40 -5.21
CA GLU A 161 2.81 -17.91 -6.31
C GLU A 161 2.00 -17.82 -7.61
N PRO A 162 2.32 -16.89 -8.54
CA PRO A 162 1.66 -16.82 -9.84
C PRO A 162 1.61 -18.17 -10.56
N GLY A 163 0.43 -18.56 -11.04
CA GLY A 163 0.17 -19.84 -11.71
C GLY A 163 -0.21 -20.99 -10.77
N THR A 164 -0.39 -20.71 -9.46
CA THR A 164 -0.88 -21.72 -8.49
C THR A 164 -2.36 -21.58 -8.16
N GLY A 165 -3.04 -20.58 -8.70
CA GLY A 165 -4.47 -20.31 -8.54
C GLY A 165 -5.15 -20.03 -9.87
N ASP A 166 -6.20 -19.21 -9.82
CA ASP A 166 -7.13 -19.00 -10.94
C ASP A 166 -6.99 -17.60 -11.58
N LEU A 167 -6.13 -16.71 -11.05
CA LEU A 167 -6.02 -15.36 -11.57
C LEU A 167 -5.21 -15.32 -12.88
N PRO A 168 -5.65 -14.57 -13.90
CA PRO A 168 -4.94 -14.46 -15.17
C PRO A 168 -3.73 -13.51 -15.10
N ILE A 169 -2.83 -13.72 -14.13
CA ILE A 169 -1.70 -12.83 -13.78
C ILE A 169 -0.77 -12.62 -14.98
N GLU A 170 -0.50 -13.67 -15.75
CA GLU A 170 0.35 -13.56 -16.95
C GLU A 170 -0.25 -12.59 -17.97
N ARG A 171 -1.56 -12.65 -18.19
CA ARG A 171 -2.28 -11.72 -19.09
C ARG A 171 -2.19 -10.29 -18.55
N TRP A 172 -2.55 -10.06 -17.30
CA TRP A 172 -2.51 -8.74 -16.70
C TRP A 172 -1.11 -8.12 -16.71
N THR A 173 -0.06 -8.92 -16.46
CA THR A 173 1.32 -8.42 -16.51
C THR A 173 1.77 -8.09 -17.94
N LYS A 174 1.32 -8.84 -18.94
CA LYS A 174 1.52 -8.50 -20.36
C LYS A 174 0.80 -7.20 -20.73
N ASP A 175 -0.45 -7.03 -20.31
CA ASP A 175 -1.25 -5.84 -20.58
C ASP A 175 -0.66 -4.59 -19.91
N LEU A 176 -0.14 -4.72 -18.68
CA LEU A 176 0.62 -3.67 -17.99
C LEU A 176 1.84 -3.22 -18.81
N ARG A 177 2.67 -4.19 -19.26
CA ARG A 177 3.86 -3.92 -20.07
C ARG A 177 3.51 -3.30 -21.42
N ALA A 178 2.53 -3.85 -22.12
CA ALA A 178 2.03 -3.29 -23.38
C ALA A 178 1.47 -1.87 -23.21
N GLY A 179 0.94 -1.57 -22.04
CA GLY A 179 0.45 -0.26 -21.64
C GLY A 179 1.53 0.73 -21.20
N GLY A 180 2.82 0.37 -21.25
CA GLY A 180 3.93 1.24 -20.92
C GLY A 180 4.38 1.22 -19.46
N TYR A 181 3.87 0.31 -18.63
CA TYR A 181 4.39 0.15 -17.26
C TYR A 181 5.79 -0.49 -17.31
N ASP A 182 6.83 0.23 -16.93
CA ASP A 182 8.23 -0.19 -16.90
C ASP A 182 8.77 -0.47 -15.48
N GLY A 183 7.94 -0.26 -14.45
CA GLY A 183 8.27 -0.48 -13.05
C GLY A 183 8.43 -1.96 -12.67
N TRP A 184 8.72 -2.19 -11.40
CA TRP A 184 8.88 -3.53 -10.83
C TRP A 184 7.54 -4.23 -10.64
N LEU A 185 7.54 -5.56 -10.84
CA LEU A 185 6.47 -6.47 -10.43
C LEU A 185 6.94 -7.17 -9.14
N GLY A 186 6.41 -6.74 -8.00
CA GLY A 186 6.73 -7.30 -6.70
C GLY A 186 5.97 -8.60 -6.45
N LEU A 187 6.65 -9.68 -6.09
CA LEU A 187 5.99 -10.90 -5.64
C LEU A 187 5.62 -10.76 -4.16
N GLU A 188 4.34 -10.84 -3.84
CA GLU A 188 3.84 -10.80 -2.45
C GLU A 188 3.01 -12.04 -2.11
N SER A 189 3.52 -13.19 -2.50
CA SER A 189 2.90 -14.49 -2.27
C SER A 189 3.27 -15.09 -0.92
N LYS A 190 2.40 -15.95 -0.41
CA LYS A 190 2.74 -16.86 0.69
C LYS A 190 3.49 -18.05 0.10
N THR A 191 4.78 -18.17 0.41
CA THR A 191 5.54 -19.37 0.05
C THR A 191 4.98 -20.61 0.74
N ALA A 192 4.88 -21.71 0.00
CA ALA A 192 4.54 -23.00 0.59
C ALA A 192 5.54 -23.36 1.70
N ALA A 193 5.07 -24.04 2.76
CA ALA A 193 5.91 -24.38 3.93
C ALA A 193 7.18 -25.13 3.55
N ALA A 194 7.19 -25.89 2.45
CA ALA A 194 8.34 -26.62 1.93
C ALA A 194 9.46 -25.69 1.40
N ALA A 195 9.12 -24.49 0.89
CA ALA A 195 10.13 -23.54 0.39
C ALA A 195 10.87 -22.80 1.50
N ARG A 196 10.33 -22.76 2.73
CA ARG A 196 10.99 -22.10 3.88
C ARG A 196 12.27 -22.78 4.35
N GLY A 197 12.51 -24.03 3.95
CA GLY A 197 13.73 -24.77 4.26
C GLY A 197 14.86 -24.63 3.23
N ALA A 198 14.59 -24.05 2.06
CA ALA A 198 15.54 -23.95 0.94
C ALA A 198 16.49 -22.74 1.03
N TRP A 199 16.27 -21.82 1.97
CA TRP A 199 17.09 -20.62 2.18
C TRP A 199 17.88 -20.72 3.50
N ARG A 200 18.78 -21.70 3.62
CA ARG A 200 19.79 -21.77 4.67
C ARG A 200 21.16 -21.62 4.07
#